data_bc9cee463c05abe93115bddf748ddba9
#
_entry.id   bc9cee463c05abe93115bddf748ddba9
#
_cell.length_a   1.000
_cell.length_b   1.000
_cell.length_c   1.000
_cell.angle_alpha   90.00
_cell.angle_beta   90.00
_cell.angle_gamma   90.00
#
_symmetry.space_group_name_H-M   'P 1'
#
loop_
_entity.id
_entity.type
_entity.pdbx_description
1 polymer ?
#
loop_
_entity_poly.entity_id
_entity_poly.type
_entity_poly.pdbx_seq_one_letter_code
_entity_poly.pdbx_strand_id
1 'polypeptide(L)'
;AADVSFNNAKLDEAAFKVHRIRLEVLGGFHEKFSYHFRQSLNQYTTPNIPLDNLSGSVELAMVGWQLNDKWKLTAGKQPVQFSGYECWVNAIKVRHYSDFNNTIPCYQAGLNAAYKMNDNHEFNFQVTNNRNGDSADQFMYGLPEGVEPTKIPLLATVNWDGYFVGHAMQLRYSLSYGQLAKHKNVFYFTCGNVWDKKPFLGYIDFMYSREGVDSKGLISEVTAVNGEGTTVPNVDYFTTIFNLDYRVASHWNMYVKGVYEQGNVFKSNDMFSSGTYRRVWNVQLCAEYYPLKNSELLCYLHLLYKNIHLTEKARSWGAESYNHQRISLGLVYTLPVF
;
A
#
# COMPACT_ATOMS: atom_id res chain seq x y z
N ALA A 1 -12.47 -9.45 14.03
CA ALA A 1 -13.66 -9.49 13.19
C ALA A 1 -14.20 -10.90 13.06
N ALA A 2 -15.49 -11.02 12.74
CA ALA A 2 -16.10 -12.19 12.17
C ALA A 2 -16.17 -11.96 10.66
N ASP A 3 -15.49 -12.79 9.89
CA ASP A 3 -15.41 -12.68 8.43
C ASP A 3 -16.09 -13.88 7.78
N VAL A 4 -16.87 -13.60 6.74
CA VAL A 4 -17.42 -14.62 5.84
C VAL A 4 -17.03 -14.23 4.42
N SER A 5 -16.32 -15.12 3.72
CA SER A 5 -15.89 -14.89 2.34
C SER A 5 -16.47 -15.91 1.38
N PHE A 6 -16.61 -15.49 0.13
CA PHE A 6 -17.12 -16.30 -0.97
C PHE A 6 -16.24 -16.08 -2.20
N ASN A 7 -15.95 -17.15 -2.93
CA ASN A 7 -15.32 -17.13 -4.23
C ASN A 7 -16.30 -17.69 -5.27
N ASN A 8 -16.61 -16.90 -6.31
CA ASN A 8 -17.61 -17.22 -7.31
C ASN A 8 -18.96 -17.65 -6.69
N ALA A 9 -19.43 -16.89 -5.69
CA ALA A 9 -20.64 -17.14 -4.90
C ALA A 9 -20.65 -18.47 -4.10
N LYS A 10 -19.55 -19.20 -4.03
CA LYS A 10 -19.38 -20.37 -3.15
C LYS A 10 -18.70 -19.94 -1.86
N LEU A 11 -19.19 -20.42 -0.72
CA LEU A 11 -18.57 -20.18 0.58
C LEU A 11 -17.10 -20.64 0.53
N ASP A 12 -16.20 -19.72 0.83
CA ASP A 12 -14.76 -19.96 0.89
C ASP A 12 -14.34 -20.17 2.35
N GLU A 13 -14.68 -19.22 3.22
CA GLU A 13 -14.31 -19.27 4.63
C GLU A 13 -15.33 -18.54 5.49
N ALA A 14 -15.54 -19.03 6.71
CA ALA A 14 -16.21 -18.31 7.78
C ALA A 14 -15.40 -18.46 9.07
N ALA A 15 -14.83 -17.35 9.59
CA ALA A 15 -13.91 -17.42 10.72
C ALA A 15 -13.91 -16.14 11.58
N PHE A 16 -13.52 -16.29 12.85
CA PHE A 16 -13.12 -15.16 13.69
C PHE A 16 -11.65 -14.86 13.47
N LYS A 17 -11.32 -13.61 13.15
CA LYS A 17 -9.96 -13.18 12.84
C LYS A 17 -9.55 -11.96 13.65
N VAL A 18 -8.31 -11.98 14.12
CA VAL A 18 -7.63 -10.79 14.63
C VAL A 18 -6.78 -10.23 13.50
N HIS A 19 -7.31 -9.23 12.78
CA HIS A 19 -6.62 -8.69 11.62
C HIS A 19 -5.37 -7.91 11.98
N ARG A 20 -5.37 -7.21 13.13
CA ARG A 20 -4.26 -6.34 13.49
C ARG A 20 -4.19 -6.13 15.00
N ILE A 21 -2.99 -6.37 15.53
CA ILE A 21 -2.58 -5.91 16.87
C ILE A 21 -1.27 -5.17 16.68
N ARG A 22 -1.20 -3.91 17.14
CA ARG A 22 -0.02 -3.06 17.01
C ARG A 22 0.37 -2.47 18.35
N LEU A 23 1.68 -2.41 18.58
CA LEU A 23 2.29 -1.54 19.57
C LEU A 23 2.92 -0.36 18.86
N GLU A 24 2.61 0.84 19.31
CA GLU A 24 3.12 2.08 18.73
C GLU A 24 3.64 2.99 19.84
N VAL A 25 4.85 3.51 19.68
CA VAL A 25 5.51 4.41 20.62
C VAL A 25 6.00 5.62 19.85
N LEU A 26 5.49 6.78 20.24
CA LEU A 26 5.90 8.07 19.70
C LEU A 26 6.44 8.95 20.82
N GLY A 27 7.43 9.75 20.52
CA GLY A 27 7.96 10.70 21.48
C GLY A 27 9.00 11.63 20.89
N GLY A 28 9.52 12.48 21.75
CA GLY A 28 10.62 13.38 21.44
C GLY A 28 11.63 13.39 22.58
N PHE A 29 12.87 13.67 22.24
CA PHE A 29 13.93 13.97 23.20
C PHE A 29 14.66 15.21 22.71
N HIS A 30 14.95 16.11 23.59
CA HIS A 30 15.40 17.43 23.20
C HIS A 30 14.40 18.10 22.22
N GLU A 31 14.34 19.38 22.11
CA GLU A 31 13.34 20.11 21.30
C GLU A 31 13.37 19.82 19.78
N LYS A 32 14.47 19.21 19.30
CA LYS A 32 14.73 18.98 17.87
C LYS A 32 14.60 17.53 17.41
N PHE A 33 14.50 16.58 18.33
CA PHE A 33 14.48 15.17 17.97
C PHE A 33 13.14 14.53 18.29
N SER A 34 12.67 13.68 17.37
CA SER A 34 11.49 12.83 17.52
C SER A 34 11.84 11.40 17.20
N TYR A 35 11.10 10.46 17.77
CA TYR A 35 11.19 9.06 17.40
C TYR A 35 9.81 8.46 17.21
N HIS A 36 9.73 7.45 16.36
CA HIS A 36 8.51 6.69 16.12
C HIS A 36 8.87 5.23 15.92
N PHE A 37 8.37 4.39 16.80
CA PHE A 37 8.47 2.94 16.72
C PHE A 37 7.09 2.33 16.60
N ARG A 38 6.90 1.37 15.67
CA ARG A 38 5.65 0.64 15.54
C ARG A 38 5.93 -0.81 15.13
N GLN A 39 5.30 -1.74 15.84
CA GLN A 39 5.40 -3.16 15.60
C GLN A 39 4.02 -3.81 15.51
N SER A 40 3.82 -4.67 14.50
CA SER A 40 2.68 -5.55 14.38
C SER A 40 2.94 -6.82 15.20
N LEU A 41 2.05 -7.14 16.16
CA LEU A 41 2.24 -8.26 17.07
C LEU A 41 1.64 -9.57 16.54
N ASN A 42 0.81 -9.50 15.51
CA ASN A 42 0.18 -10.66 14.86
C ASN A 42 0.69 -10.93 13.44
N GLN A 43 1.87 -10.40 13.11
CA GLN A 43 2.54 -10.68 11.84
C GLN A 43 3.62 -11.75 12.07
N TYR A 44 3.58 -12.81 11.25
CA TYR A 44 4.66 -13.81 11.27
C TYR A 44 5.96 -13.19 10.74
N THR A 45 7.05 -13.53 11.39
CA THR A 45 8.39 -13.21 10.90
C THR A 45 8.83 -14.34 9.98
N THR A 46 9.25 -13.99 8.76
CA THR A 46 9.90 -14.97 7.88
C THR A 46 11.27 -15.34 8.45
N PRO A 47 11.74 -16.59 8.27
CA PRO A 47 13.06 -17.02 8.76
C PRO A 47 14.23 -16.32 8.05
N ASN A 48 13.98 -15.65 6.93
CA ASN A 48 15.01 -14.96 6.16
C ASN A 48 15.40 -13.63 6.81
N ILE A 49 16.68 -13.30 6.78
CA ILE A 49 17.19 -12.03 7.30
C ILE A 49 16.77 -10.90 6.35
N PRO A 50 15.93 -9.96 6.79
CA PRO A 50 15.56 -8.81 5.97
C PRO A 50 16.78 -7.95 5.62
N LEU A 51 16.72 -7.24 4.50
CA LEU A 51 17.80 -6.36 4.02
C LEU A 51 18.17 -5.27 5.04
N ASP A 52 17.21 -4.83 5.84
CA ASP A 52 17.41 -3.82 6.91
C ASP A 52 17.78 -4.41 8.27
N ASN A 53 17.97 -5.72 8.38
CA ASN A 53 18.20 -6.47 9.61
C ASN A 53 17.13 -6.31 10.70
N LEU A 54 15.94 -5.83 10.35
CA LEU A 54 14.81 -5.71 11.26
C LEU A 54 13.80 -6.83 11.01
N SER A 55 13.17 -7.32 12.08
CA SER A 55 12.05 -8.25 11.94
C SER A 55 10.97 -7.67 11.02
N GLY A 56 10.39 -8.49 10.15
CA GLY A 56 9.28 -8.10 9.26
C GLY A 56 8.06 -7.55 10.03
N SER A 57 7.91 -7.88 11.32
CA SER A 57 6.89 -7.33 12.20
C SER A 57 7.13 -5.86 12.60
N VAL A 58 8.38 -5.37 12.52
CA VAL A 58 8.69 -3.97 12.76
C VAL A 58 8.30 -3.14 11.55
N GLU A 59 7.25 -2.34 11.67
CA GLU A 59 6.76 -1.47 10.62
C GLU A 59 7.52 -0.14 10.57
N LEU A 60 7.72 0.49 11.74
CA LEU A 60 8.44 1.76 11.86
C LEU A 60 9.53 1.65 12.93
N ALA A 61 10.70 2.19 12.64
CA ALA A 61 11.80 2.39 13.58
C ALA A 61 12.63 3.57 13.07
N MET A 62 12.19 4.80 13.39
CA MET A 62 12.79 5.99 12.81
C MET A 62 13.02 7.10 13.83
N VAL A 63 14.01 7.93 13.52
CA VAL A 63 14.33 9.16 14.24
C VAL A 63 14.24 10.33 13.30
N GLY A 64 13.55 11.38 13.72
CA GLY A 64 13.45 12.66 13.03
C GLY A 64 14.33 13.71 13.72
N TRP A 65 15.02 14.53 12.93
CA TRP A 65 15.80 15.68 13.37
C TRP A 65 15.34 16.96 12.69
N GLN A 66 14.76 17.88 13.48
CA GLN A 66 14.38 19.20 13.02
C GLN A 66 15.63 20.09 12.98
N LEU A 67 16.20 20.27 11.79
CA LEU A 67 17.41 21.11 11.60
C LEU A 67 17.12 22.58 11.87
N ASN A 68 16.01 23.07 11.29
CA ASN A 68 15.49 24.43 11.42
C ASN A 68 13.99 24.43 11.03
N ASP A 69 13.35 25.59 10.98
CA ASP A 69 11.91 25.73 10.69
C ASP A 69 11.50 25.20 9.30
N LYS A 70 12.45 25.02 8.38
CA LYS A 70 12.19 24.56 7.02
C LYS A 70 12.63 23.13 6.73
N TRP A 71 13.64 22.61 7.43
CA TRP A 71 14.24 21.33 7.12
C TRP A 71 14.10 20.32 8.27
N LYS A 72 13.57 19.15 7.94
CA LYS A 72 13.54 17.98 8.82
C LYS A 72 14.19 16.80 8.11
N LEU A 73 15.14 16.16 8.78
CA LEU A 73 15.70 14.87 8.34
C LEU A 73 15.05 13.72 9.10
N THR A 74 14.81 12.60 8.42
CA THR A 74 14.33 11.37 9.03
C THR A 74 15.22 10.22 8.59
N ALA A 75 15.65 9.39 9.52
CA ALA A 75 16.47 8.21 9.28
C ALA A 75 15.85 6.97 9.93
N GLY A 76 16.02 5.80 9.31
CA GLY A 76 15.50 4.53 9.81
C GLY A 76 14.39 3.96 8.94
N LYS A 77 13.68 2.94 9.46
CA LYS A 77 12.54 2.32 8.77
C LYS A 77 11.33 3.22 8.88
N GLN A 78 10.87 3.74 7.75
CA GLN A 78 9.91 4.83 7.65
C GLN A 78 8.89 4.59 6.53
N PRO A 79 7.75 5.31 6.51
CA PRO A 79 6.81 5.23 5.40
C PRO A 79 7.47 5.67 4.10
N VAL A 80 7.17 4.95 3.02
CA VAL A 80 7.61 5.36 1.68
C VAL A 80 6.80 6.55 1.18
N GLN A 81 7.45 7.46 0.46
CA GLN A 81 6.82 8.69 -0.04
C GLN A 81 6.11 8.50 -1.41
N PHE A 82 6.20 7.31 -2.01
CA PHE A 82 5.69 7.05 -3.36
C PHE A 82 4.30 6.40 -3.40
N SER A 83 3.44 6.68 -2.47
CA SER A 83 2.08 6.12 -2.46
C SER A 83 1.02 7.21 -2.59
N GLY A 84 -0.18 6.83 -3.06
CA GLY A 84 -1.38 7.65 -2.98
C GLY A 84 -1.85 7.83 -1.53
N TYR A 85 -2.94 8.54 -1.35
CA TYR A 85 -3.46 8.85 -0.02
C TYR A 85 -3.94 7.59 0.73
N GLU A 86 -4.41 6.54 0.05
CA GLU A 86 -4.83 5.29 0.69
C GLU A 86 -3.78 4.71 1.64
N CYS A 87 -2.48 4.79 1.30
CA CYS A 87 -1.40 4.35 2.18
C CYS A 87 -1.14 5.28 3.37
N TRP A 88 -1.59 6.54 3.30
CA TRP A 88 -1.41 7.54 4.35
C TRP A 88 -2.59 7.61 5.31
N VAL A 89 -3.74 7.08 4.93
CA VAL A 89 -4.85 6.88 5.86
C VAL A 89 -4.39 5.95 6.97
N ASN A 90 -4.76 6.26 8.21
CA ASN A 90 -4.51 5.33 9.31
C ASN A 90 -5.01 3.93 8.93
N ALA A 91 -4.11 2.98 8.89
CA ALA A 91 -4.36 1.62 8.43
C ALA A 91 -5.48 0.90 9.22
N ILE A 92 -5.85 1.41 10.41
CA ILE A 92 -7.00 0.94 11.18
C ILE A 92 -8.31 1.24 10.44
N LYS A 93 -8.37 2.29 9.62
CA LYS A 93 -9.54 2.71 8.86
C LYS A 93 -9.66 2.02 7.49
N VAL A 94 -8.58 1.43 6.99
CA VAL A 94 -8.58 0.74 5.69
C VAL A 94 -8.90 -0.74 5.91
N ARG A 95 -10.10 -1.18 5.53
CA ARG A 95 -10.56 -2.57 5.69
C ARG A 95 -10.05 -3.50 4.60
N HIS A 96 -9.80 -2.94 3.42
CA HIS A 96 -9.21 -3.66 2.29
C HIS A 96 -8.48 -2.67 1.37
N TYR A 97 -7.21 -2.92 1.13
CA TYR A 97 -6.38 -2.09 0.24
C TYR A 97 -6.61 -2.46 -1.22
N SER A 98 -6.26 -1.55 -2.14
CA SER A 98 -6.04 -1.89 -3.54
C SER A 98 -4.92 -2.93 -3.67
N ASP A 99 -4.91 -3.71 -4.76
CA ASP A 99 -3.84 -4.69 -5.00
C ASP A 99 -2.48 -4.00 -5.10
N PHE A 100 -2.44 -2.82 -5.73
CA PHE A 100 -1.24 -2.01 -5.83
C PHE A 100 -0.67 -1.68 -4.44
N ASN A 101 -1.48 -1.10 -3.55
CA ASN A 101 -1.04 -0.72 -2.21
C ASN A 101 -0.79 -1.91 -1.28
N ASN A 102 -1.42 -3.06 -1.55
CA ASN A 102 -1.19 -4.29 -0.78
C ASN A 102 0.12 -4.99 -1.15
N THR A 103 0.67 -4.72 -2.35
CA THR A 103 1.88 -5.37 -2.87
C THR A 103 3.13 -4.51 -2.82
N ILE A 104 3.00 -3.19 -2.57
CA ILE A 104 4.17 -2.33 -2.39
C ILE A 104 4.75 -2.45 -0.97
N PRO A 105 6.07 -2.30 -0.81
CA PRO A 105 6.70 -2.24 0.51
C PRO A 105 6.43 -0.89 1.17
N CYS A 106 5.38 -0.78 1.98
CA CYS A 106 4.92 0.49 2.59
C CYS A 106 5.91 1.12 3.58
N TYR A 107 6.82 0.33 4.16
CA TYR A 107 7.80 0.77 5.17
C TYR A 107 9.18 0.27 4.80
N GLN A 108 10.12 1.20 4.61
CA GLN A 108 11.48 0.88 4.17
C GLN A 108 12.53 1.64 4.98
N ALA A 109 13.68 1.00 5.21
CA ALA A 109 14.82 1.66 5.79
C ALA A 109 15.45 2.64 4.79
N GLY A 110 15.78 3.84 5.25
CA GLY A 110 16.36 4.87 4.41
C GLY A 110 16.43 6.24 5.08
N LEU A 111 16.58 7.26 4.25
CA LEU A 111 16.68 8.66 4.64
C LEU A 111 15.61 9.47 3.91
N ASN A 112 15.03 10.45 4.60
CA ASN A 112 14.13 11.43 4.02
C ASN A 112 14.55 12.83 4.47
N ALA A 113 14.60 13.78 3.54
CA ALA A 113 14.75 15.20 3.80
C ALA A 113 13.46 15.90 3.40
N ALA A 114 12.71 16.39 4.38
CA ALA A 114 11.51 17.19 4.17
C ALA A 114 11.88 18.68 4.16
N TYR A 115 11.45 19.38 3.13
CA TYR A 115 11.61 20.82 2.96
C TYR A 115 10.26 21.52 2.96
N LYS A 116 9.97 22.23 4.04
CA LYS A 116 8.80 23.10 4.15
C LYS A 116 9.10 24.42 3.44
N MET A 117 8.60 24.58 2.20
CA MET A 117 8.77 25.82 1.44
C MET A 117 7.98 26.96 2.09
N ASN A 118 6.73 26.68 2.48
CA ASN A 118 5.82 27.56 3.23
C ASN A 118 4.74 26.68 3.91
N ASP A 119 3.70 27.30 4.50
CA ASP A 119 2.63 26.57 5.19
C ASP A 119 1.75 25.72 4.26
N ASN A 120 1.79 25.98 2.96
CA ASN A 120 0.97 25.29 1.97
C ASN A 120 1.75 24.30 1.10
N HIS A 121 3.09 24.29 1.14
CA HIS A 121 3.90 23.46 0.26
C HIS A 121 5.06 22.82 0.99
N GLU A 122 5.14 21.51 0.91
CA GLU A 122 6.24 20.70 1.41
C GLU A 122 6.77 19.76 0.32
N PHE A 123 8.08 19.60 0.28
CA PHE A 123 8.76 18.63 -0.60
C PHE A 123 9.50 17.62 0.24
N ASN A 124 9.42 16.35 -0.16
CA ASN A 124 10.15 15.26 0.44
C ASN A 124 11.11 14.66 -0.59
N PHE A 125 12.37 14.51 -0.20
CA PHE A 125 13.44 13.88 -0.97
C PHE A 125 13.86 12.62 -0.20
N GLN A 126 13.45 11.46 -0.67
CA GLN A 126 13.64 10.21 0.04
C GLN A 126 14.50 9.24 -0.76
N VAL A 127 15.41 8.55 -0.07
CA VAL A 127 16.13 7.37 -0.61
C VAL A 127 15.96 6.24 0.40
N THR A 128 15.39 5.13 -0.08
CA THR A 128 15.13 3.95 0.76
C THR A 128 15.61 2.69 0.05
N ASN A 129 15.68 1.59 0.80
CA ASN A 129 15.67 0.28 0.17
C ASN A 129 14.40 0.14 -0.69
N ASN A 130 14.48 -0.63 -1.77
CA ASN A 130 13.32 -0.88 -2.65
C ASN A 130 12.59 -2.18 -2.32
N ARG A 131 13.04 -2.93 -1.32
CA ARG A 131 12.50 -4.23 -0.88
C ARG A 131 12.83 -4.50 0.59
N ASN A 132 12.12 -5.45 1.20
CA ASN A 132 12.36 -5.87 2.58
C ASN A 132 13.30 -7.09 2.67
N GLY A 133 13.21 -8.04 1.76
CA GLY A 133 14.01 -9.26 1.73
C GLY A 133 15.21 -9.20 0.77
N ASP A 134 15.84 -10.33 0.52
CA ASP A 134 16.82 -10.45 -0.54
C ASP A 134 16.15 -10.47 -1.93
N SER A 135 16.92 -10.61 -3.00
CA SER A 135 16.39 -10.58 -4.37
C SER A 135 15.57 -11.83 -4.72
N ALA A 136 15.80 -12.95 -4.08
CA ALA A 136 15.05 -14.18 -4.32
C ALA A 136 13.65 -14.09 -3.68
N ASP A 137 13.55 -13.49 -2.50
CA ASP A 137 12.29 -13.35 -1.76
C ASP A 137 11.38 -12.23 -2.30
N GLN A 138 11.92 -11.31 -3.11
CA GLN A 138 11.16 -10.19 -3.67
C GLN A 138 10.20 -10.64 -4.77
N PHE A 139 10.58 -11.66 -5.54
CA PHE A 139 9.84 -12.08 -6.72
C PHE A 139 9.17 -13.44 -6.45
N MET A 140 7.88 -13.53 -6.75
CA MET A 140 7.05 -14.72 -6.47
C MET A 140 7.67 -16.03 -6.99
N TYR A 141 8.31 -15.99 -8.15
CA TYR A 141 8.95 -17.16 -8.79
C TYR A 141 10.46 -16.95 -9.00
N GLY A 142 11.11 -16.15 -8.16
CA GLY A 142 12.52 -15.79 -8.32
C GLY A 142 12.77 -14.82 -9.48
N LEU A 143 14.03 -14.59 -9.80
CA LEU A 143 14.40 -13.77 -10.97
C LEU A 143 14.24 -14.57 -12.26
N PRO A 144 13.80 -13.94 -13.37
CA PRO A 144 13.76 -14.58 -14.67
C PRO A 144 15.15 -15.08 -15.10
N GLU A 145 15.20 -16.13 -15.93
CA GLU A 145 16.46 -16.66 -16.46
C GLU A 145 17.29 -15.56 -17.14
N GLY A 146 18.59 -15.53 -16.86
CA GLY A 146 19.53 -14.52 -17.39
C GLY A 146 19.42 -13.13 -16.72
N VAL A 147 18.56 -12.94 -15.72
CA VAL A 147 18.46 -11.69 -14.94
C VAL A 147 19.23 -11.85 -13.62
N GLU A 148 20.25 -11.02 -13.43
CA GLU A 148 21.04 -10.99 -12.20
C GLU A 148 20.43 -10.05 -11.15
N PRO A 149 20.59 -10.34 -9.83
CA PRO A 149 20.16 -9.46 -8.78
C PRO A 149 20.90 -8.12 -8.81
N THR A 150 20.25 -7.05 -8.38
CA THR A 150 20.89 -5.74 -8.21
C THR A 150 21.78 -5.73 -6.96
N LYS A 151 22.93 -5.05 -7.06
CA LYS A 151 23.80 -4.73 -5.91
C LYS A 151 23.41 -3.41 -5.23
N ILE A 152 22.51 -2.62 -5.84
CA ILE A 152 22.05 -1.32 -5.36
C ILE A 152 20.52 -1.34 -5.28
N PRO A 153 19.94 -2.00 -4.25
CA PRO A 153 18.49 -2.12 -4.09
C PRO A 153 17.89 -0.84 -3.51
N LEU A 154 18.10 0.30 -4.17
CA LEU A 154 17.64 1.60 -3.71
C LEU A 154 16.51 2.13 -4.60
N LEU A 155 15.63 2.91 -3.96
CA LEU A 155 14.57 3.68 -4.59
C LEU A 155 14.71 5.14 -4.17
N ALA A 156 14.88 6.04 -5.12
CA ALA A 156 14.84 7.48 -4.91
C ALA A 156 13.43 8.01 -5.22
N THR A 157 12.91 8.85 -4.35
CA THR A 157 11.58 9.45 -4.47
C THR A 157 11.63 10.94 -4.24
N VAL A 158 10.92 11.69 -5.08
CA VAL A 158 10.56 13.08 -4.84
C VAL A 158 9.05 13.14 -4.67
N ASN A 159 8.60 13.72 -3.56
CA ASN A 159 7.20 13.92 -3.28
C ASN A 159 6.94 15.41 -3.03
N TRP A 160 5.78 15.89 -3.44
CA TRP A 160 5.24 17.18 -3.13
C TRP A 160 3.88 17.04 -2.46
N ASP A 161 3.73 17.71 -1.31
CA ASP A 161 2.47 17.88 -0.61
C ASP A 161 2.04 19.35 -0.72
N GLY A 162 0.82 19.58 -1.25
CA GLY A 162 0.21 20.88 -1.38
C GLY A 162 -1.08 20.97 -0.59
N TYR A 163 -1.25 22.06 0.18
CA TYR A 163 -2.42 22.30 1.03
C TYR A 163 -3.15 23.57 0.56
N PHE A 164 -4.45 23.46 0.33
CA PHE A 164 -5.28 24.52 -0.22
C PHE A 164 -6.59 24.64 0.54
N VAL A 165 -7.32 25.73 0.31
CA VAL A 165 -8.67 25.97 0.89
C VAL A 165 -8.65 25.82 2.43
N GLY A 166 -7.67 26.45 3.08
CA GLY A 166 -7.49 26.34 4.53
C GLY A 166 -7.23 24.91 5.01
N HIS A 167 -6.39 24.16 4.26
CA HIS A 167 -6.06 22.77 4.46
C HIS A 167 -7.20 21.75 4.25
N ALA A 168 -8.36 22.19 3.77
CA ALA A 168 -9.44 21.25 3.42
C ALA A 168 -9.13 20.43 2.17
N MET A 169 -8.28 20.92 1.28
CA MET A 169 -7.80 20.21 0.10
C MET A 169 -6.31 19.93 0.23
N GLN A 170 -5.93 18.67 0.10
CA GLN A 170 -4.54 18.24 0.07
C GLN A 170 -4.26 17.50 -1.24
N LEU A 171 -3.15 17.85 -1.88
CA LEU A 171 -2.59 17.17 -3.06
C LEU A 171 -1.27 16.53 -2.65
N ARG A 172 -1.08 15.26 -3.02
CA ARG A 172 0.12 14.50 -2.71
C ARG A 172 0.60 13.80 -3.97
N TYR A 173 1.68 14.31 -4.57
CA TYR A 173 2.19 13.80 -5.85
C TYR A 173 3.63 13.34 -5.70
N SER A 174 3.95 12.18 -6.28
CA SER A 174 5.30 11.66 -6.19
C SER A 174 5.79 11.01 -7.49
N LEU A 175 7.10 11.07 -7.67
CA LEU A 175 7.86 10.36 -8.69
C LEU A 175 8.95 9.56 -8.01
N SER A 176 9.11 8.31 -8.41
CA SER A 176 10.16 7.44 -7.87
C SER A 176 10.85 6.65 -8.96
N TYR A 177 12.12 6.39 -8.75
CA TYR A 177 12.94 5.59 -9.66
C TYR A 177 13.93 4.74 -8.86
N GLY A 178 14.07 3.48 -9.27
CA GLY A 178 15.00 2.54 -8.64
C GLY A 178 15.31 1.36 -9.52
N GLN A 179 16.16 0.46 -9.02
CA GLN A 179 16.56 -0.73 -9.74
C GLN A 179 16.08 -2.00 -9.01
N LEU A 180 15.22 -2.80 -9.66
CA LEU A 180 14.70 -4.07 -9.12
C LEU A 180 15.72 -5.22 -9.27
N ALA A 181 16.33 -5.30 -10.44
CA ALA A 181 17.39 -6.25 -10.77
C ALA A 181 18.39 -5.58 -11.73
N LYS A 182 19.51 -6.20 -12.01
CA LYS A 182 20.52 -5.63 -12.91
C LYS A 182 19.90 -5.30 -14.28
N HIS A 183 19.97 -4.02 -14.68
CA HIS A 183 19.34 -3.47 -15.89
C HIS A 183 17.80 -3.57 -15.92
N LYS A 184 17.14 -3.83 -14.79
CA LYS A 184 15.70 -3.87 -14.64
C LYS A 184 15.27 -2.82 -13.62
N ASN A 185 14.68 -1.74 -14.10
CA ASN A 185 14.34 -0.59 -13.30
C ASN A 185 12.85 -0.60 -12.93
N VAL A 186 12.51 0.19 -11.93
CA VAL A 186 11.13 0.54 -11.57
C VAL A 186 10.94 2.04 -11.60
N PHE A 187 9.79 2.45 -12.08
CA PHE A 187 9.31 3.82 -12.02
C PHE A 187 7.93 3.81 -11.39
N TYR A 188 7.70 4.72 -10.42
CA TYR A 188 6.39 4.98 -9.85
C TYR A 188 5.99 6.44 -10.09
N PHE A 189 4.72 6.63 -10.44
CA PHE A 189 4.05 7.93 -10.43
C PHE A 189 2.77 7.79 -9.62
N THR A 190 2.56 8.66 -8.63
CA THR A 190 1.36 8.65 -7.81
C THR A 190 0.81 10.06 -7.61
N CYS A 191 -0.52 10.17 -7.63
CA CYS A 191 -1.26 11.39 -7.35
C CYS A 191 -2.38 11.06 -6.35
N GLY A 192 -2.28 11.60 -5.15
CA GLY A 192 -3.33 11.55 -4.15
C GLY A 192 -4.02 12.91 -4.03
N ASN A 193 -5.34 12.95 -4.13
CA ASN A 193 -6.14 14.18 -4.05
C ASN A 193 -7.16 13.98 -2.95
N VAL A 194 -7.11 14.81 -1.93
CA VAL A 194 -7.93 14.68 -0.73
C VAL A 194 -8.78 15.91 -0.53
N TRP A 195 -10.00 15.69 -0.12
CA TRP A 195 -10.90 16.69 0.43
C TRP A 195 -11.30 16.28 1.83
N ASP A 196 -10.87 17.03 2.85
CA ASP A 196 -11.20 16.80 4.27
C ASP A 196 -11.88 18.04 4.86
N LYS A 197 -13.19 18.06 4.75
CA LYS A 197 -14.05 19.08 5.39
C LYS A 197 -15.33 18.43 5.87
N LYS A 198 -15.47 18.32 7.20
CA LYS A 198 -16.67 17.73 7.81
C LYS A 198 -17.95 18.29 7.20
N PRO A 199 -18.98 17.46 6.94
CA PRO A 199 -19.08 16.04 7.34
C PRO A 199 -18.43 15.04 6.36
N PHE A 200 -17.73 15.51 5.31
CA PHE A 200 -17.15 14.70 4.26
C PHE A 200 -15.62 14.60 4.40
N LEU A 201 -15.10 13.40 4.15
CA LEU A 201 -13.72 13.15 3.79
C LEU A 201 -13.74 12.32 2.52
N GLY A 202 -13.09 12.78 1.46
CA GLY A 202 -13.00 12.04 0.22
C GLY A 202 -11.59 12.08 -0.33
N TYR A 203 -11.19 11.03 -1.05
CA TYR A 203 -9.95 11.06 -1.81
C TYR A 203 -10.07 10.32 -3.14
N ILE A 204 -9.24 10.75 -4.10
CA ILE A 204 -9.04 10.10 -5.38
C ILE A 204 -7.54 9.92 -5.56
N ASP A 205 -7.11 8.66 -5.70
CA ASP A 205 -5.73 8.29 -6.00
C ASP A 205 -5.59 7.80 -7.43
N PHE A 206 -4.49 8.20 -8.09
CA PHE A 206 -4.03 7.62 -9.34
C PHE A 206 -2.60 7.13 -9.11
N MET A 207 -2.36 5.87 -9.41
CA MET A 207 -1.06 5.25 -9.23
C MET A 207 -0.68 4.48 -10.50
N TYR A 208 0.54 4.67 -10.92
CA TYR A 208 1.14 3.98 -12.04
C TYR A 208 2.51 3.45 -11.65
N SER A 209 2.81 2.20 -12.04
CA SER A 209 4.16 1.67 -11.98
C SER A 209 4.55 1.05 -13.30
N ARG A 210 5.83 1.18 -13.65
CA ARG A 210 6.45 0.49 -14.78
C ARG A 210 7.67 -0.24 -14.28
N GLU A 211 7.68 -1.55 -14.44
CA GLU A 211 8.61 -2.45 -13.79
C GLU A 211 9.30 -3.33 -14.82
N GLY A 212 10.64 -3.34 -14.79
CA GLY A 212 11.42 -4.21 -15.65
C GLY A 212 11.24 -5.70 -15.34
N VAL A 213 10.82 -6.02 -14.11
CA VAL A 213 10.43 -7.36 -13.62
C VAL A 213 9.25 -7.18 -12.68
N ASP A 214 8.27 -8.07 -12.72
CA ASP A 214 7.05 -8.02 -11.92
C ASP A 214 7.33 -8.16 -10.42
N SER A 215 7.57 -7.03 -9.76
CA SER A 215 7.83 -7.00 -8.32
C SER A 215 6.57 -7.14 -7.47
N LYS A 216 5.39 -6.91 -8.05
CA LYS A 216 4.10 -7.10 -7.40
C LYS A 216 3.58 -8.54 -7.50
N GLY A 217 4.08 -9.30 -8.46
CA GLY A 217 3.68 -10.69 -8.69
C GLY A 217 2.29 -10.88 -9.30
N LEU A 218 1.53 -9.78 -9.52
CA LEU A 218 0.12 -9.85 -9.88
C LEU A 218 -0.13 -10.39 -11.31
N ILE A 219 0.80 -10.21 -12.25
CA ILE A 219 0.73 -10.82 -13.58
C ILE A 219 1.42 -12.19 -13.54
N SER A 220 2.51 -12.32 -12.82
CA SER A 220 3.22 -13.59 -12.65
C SER A 220 2.32 -14.67 -12.07
N GLU A 221 1.47 -14.34 -11.09
CA GLU A 221 0.48 -15.23 -10.50
C GLU A 221 -0.52 -15.77 -11.54
N VAL A 222 -1.07 -14.89 -12.39
CA VAL A 222 -2.08 -15.29 -13.39
C VAL A 222 -1.50 -15.96 -14.63
N THR A 223 -0.19 -16.03 -14.76
CA THR A 223 0.51 -16.76 -15.84
C THR A 223 1.18 -18.04 -15.34
N ALA A 224 1.04 -18.36 -14.06
CA ALA A 224 1.54 -19.63 -13.51
C ALA A 224 0.63 -20.80 -13.90
N VAL A 225 1.23 -21.94 -14.20
CA VAL A 225 0.53 -23.18 -14.54
C VAL A 225 0.73 -24.18 -13.40
N ASN A 226 -0.35 -24.68 -12.81
CA ASN A 226 -0.33 -25.63 -11.68
C ASN A 226 0.55 -25.17 -10.48
N GLY A 227 0.62 -23.84 -10.25
CA GLY A 227 1.44 -23.26 -9.19
C GLY A 227 2.93 -23.09 -9.54
N GLU A 228 3.37 -23.59 -10.70
CA GLU A 228 4.70 -23.35 -11.24
C GLU A 228 4.64 -22.18 -12.23
N GLY A 229 5.53 -21.22 -12.07
CA GLY A 229 5.55 -20.00 -12.89
C GLY A 229 6.95 -19.42 -13.03
N THR A 230 7.01 -18.35 -13.79
CA THR A 230 8.20 -17.49 -13.89
C THR A 230 7.78 -16.05 -13.66
N THR A 231 8.67 -15.28 -13.04
CA THR A 231 8.40 -13.86 -12.84
C THR A 231 8.38 -13.13 -14.19
N VAL A 232 7.28 -12.48 -14.50
CA VAL A 232 7.03 -11.85 -15.80
C VAL A 232 7.88 -10.58 -15.94
N PRO A 233 8.68 -10.41 -17.01
CA PRO A 233 9.39 -9.18 -17.25
C PRO A 233 8.51 -8.12 -17.94
N ASN A 234 8.90 -6.85 -17.82
CA ASN A 234 8.34 -5.72 -18.56
C ASN A 234 6.83 -5.52 -18.31
N VAL A 235 6.45 -5.36 -17.05
CA VAL A 235 5.06 -5.13 -16.65
C VAL A 235 4.79 -3.67 -16.27
N ASP A 236 3.56 -3.24 -16.45
CA ASP A 236 3.07 -2.01 -15.87
C ASP A 236 1.71 -2.20 -15.19
N TYR A 237 1.45 -1.37 -14.19
CA TYR A 237 0.22 -1.37 -13.41
C TYR A 237 -0.35 0.02 -13.34
N PHE A 238 -1.65 0.11 -13.49
CA PHE A 238 -2.43 1.32 -13.30
C PHE A 238 -3.52 1.05 -12.26
N THR A 239 -3.67 1.96 -11.30
CA THR A 239 -4.69 1.87 -10.26
C THR A 239 -5.31 3.24 -10.06
N THR A 240 -6.64 3.27 -9.98
CA THR A 240 -7.38 4.43 -9.50
C THR A 240 -8.27 4.04 -8.34
N ILE A 241 -8.32 4.89 -7.33
CA ILE A 241 -9.11 4.68 -6.12
C ILE A 241 -9.98 5.91 -5.92
N PHE A 242 -11.24 5.69 -5.63
CA PHE A 242 -12.16 6.70 -5.14
C PHE A 242 -12.65 6.28 -3.76
N ASN A 243 -12.62 7.18 -2.79
CA ASN A 243 -13.20 6.97 -1.47
C ASN A 243 -14.00 8.19 -1.04
N LEU A 244 -15.16 7.96 -0.48
CA LEU A 244 -16.00 8.99 0.12
C LEU A 244 -16.51 8.51 1.47
N ASP A 245 -16.08 9.19 2.53
CA ASP A 245 -16.56 9.05 3.89
C ASP A 245 -17.57 10.15 4.21
N TYR A 246 -18.66 9.76 4.84
CA TYR A 246 -19.69 10.68 5.29
C TYR A 246 -20.06 10.43 6.76
N ARG A 247 -19.84 11.45 7.58
CA ARG A 247 -20.27 11.44 8.98
C ARG A 247 -21.76 11.75 9.08
N VAL A 248 -22.58 10.70 9.04
CA VAL A 248 -24.07 10.80 9.02
C VAL A 248 -24.61 11.39 10.30
N ALA A 249 -24.04 11.03 11.45
CA ALA A 249 -24.41 11.49 12.78
C ALA A 249 -23.22 11.40 13.74
N SER A 250 -23.38 11.89 14.97
CA SER A 250 -22.29 11.88 15.98
C SER A 250 -21.69 10.50 16.24
N HIS A 251 -22.50 9.44 16.12
CA HIS A 251 -22.12 8.06 16.37
C HIS A 251 -21.98 7.21 15.10
N TRP A 252 -22.33 7.74 13.92
CA TRP A 252 -22.35 6.99 12.68
C TRP A 252 -21.50 7.61 11.59
N ASN A 253 -20.65 6.80 11.00
CA ASN A 253 -19.91 7.10 9.79
C ASN A 253 -20.19 6.04 8.74
N MET A 254 -20.27 6.43 7.48
CA MET A 254 -20.41 5.52 6.35
C MET A 254 -19.36 5.86 5.30
N TYR A 255 -18.79 4.85 4.65
CA TYR A 255 -17.97 5.12 3.48
C TYR A 255 -18.31 4.18 2.32
N VAL A 256 -18.08 4.69 1.13
CA VAL A 256 -18.02 3.93 -0.11
C VAL A 256 -16.64 4.09 -0.71
N LYS A 257 -16.07 2.98 -1.19
CA LYS A 257 -14.79 2.97 -1.87
C LYS A 257 -14.91 2.16 -3.15
N GLY A 258 -14.41 2.72 -4.26
CA GLY A 258 -14.29 2.08 -5.55
C GLY A 258 -12.82 2.02 -5.96
N VAL A 259 -12.39 0.90 -6.54
CA VAL A 259 -11.03 0.70 -7.05
C VAL A 259 -11.13 0.09 -8.44
N TYR A 260 -10.35 0.63 -9.37
CA TYR A 260 -10.08 0.03 -10.66
C TYR A 260 -8.58 -0.18 -10.82
N GLU A 261 -8.19 -1.38 -11.26
CA GLU A 261 -6.79 -1.74 -11.44
C GLU A 261 -6.61 -2.48 -12.76
N GLN A 262 -5.48 -2.25 -13.41
CA GLN A 262 -5.09 -2.91 -14.64
C GLN A 262 -3.63 -3.30 -14.59
N GLY A 263 -3.31 -4.53 -15.04
CA GLY A 263 -1.96 -5.03 -15.19
C GLY A 263 -1.69 -5.41 -16.64
N ASN A 264 -0.56 -4.93 -17.17
CA ASN A 264 -0.15 -5.12 -18.57
C ASN A 264 1.29 -5.61 -18.65
N VAL A 265 1.59 -6.34 -19.73
CA VAL A 265 2.96 -6.54 -20.23
C VAL A 265 3.18 -5.48 -21.31
N PHE A 266 4.13 -4.54 -21.10
CA PHE A 266 4.34 -3.43 -22.03
C PHE A 266 5.29 -3.74 -23.18
N LYS A 267 6.07 -4.84 -23.07
CA LYS A 267 6.99 -5.30 -24.10
C LYS A 267 6.97 -6.82 -24.19
N SER A 268 6.69 -7.34 -25.38
CA SER A 268 6.71 -8.78 -25.65
C SER A 268 8.12 -9.37 -25.56
N ASN A 269 8.18 -10.66 -25.22
CA ASN A 269 9.32 -11.54 -25.37
C ASN A 269 8.84 -12.89 -25.95
N ASP A 270 9.70 -13.89 -26.00
CA ASP A 270 9.38 -15.22 -26.57
C ASP A 270 8.24 -15.93 -25.84
N MET A 271 8.04 -15.62 -24.53
CA MET A 271 7.07 -16.28 -23.68
C MET A 271 5.79 -15.43 -23.47
N PHE A 272 5.91 -14.11 -23.32
CA PHE A 272 4.82 -13.22 -22.96
C PHE A 272 4.55 -12.19 -24.07
N SER A 273 3.33 -12.14 -24.57
CA SER A 273 2.89 -11.12 -25.52
C SER A 273 2.51 -9.82 -24.83
N SER A 274 2.80 -8.66 -25.42
CA SER A 274 2.42 -7.35 -24.87
C SER A 274 0.90 -7.17 -24.86
N GLY A 275 0.40 -6.42 -23.88
CA GLY A 275 -1.01 -6.06 -23.71
C GLY A 275 -1.54 -6.32 -22.30
N THR A 276 -2.82 -6.14 -22.11
CA THR A 276 -3.49 -6.31 -20.81
C THR A 276 -3.68 -7.78 -20.48
N TYR A 277 -3.33 -8.17 -19.25
CA TYR A 277 -3.52 -9.52 -18.69
C TYR A 277 -4.68 -9.56 -17.69
N ARG A 278 -4.79 -8.54 -16.81
CA ARG A 278 -5.83 -8.48 -15.79
C ARG A 278 -6.46 -7.09 -15.67
N ARG A 279 -7.75 -7.08 -15.30
CA ARG A 279 -8.49 -5.89 -14.85
C ARG A 279 -9.23 -6.25 -13.58
N VAL A 280 -9.24 -5.35 -12.61
CA VAL A 280 -9.91 -5.57 -11.33
C VAL A 280 -10.86 -4.41 -11.04
N TRP A 281 -12.07 -4.75 -10.61
CA TRP A 281 -13.03 -3.82 -10.03
C TRP A 281 -13.28 -4.24 -8.59
N ASN A 282 -13.18 -3.30 -7.68
CA ASN A 282 -13.38 -3.52 -6.26
C ASN A 282 -14.32 -2.44 -5.74
N VAL A 283 -15.42 -2.84 -5.09
CA VAL A 283 -16.38 -1.95 -4.44
C VAL A 283 -16.51 -2.34 -2.99
N GLN A 284 -16.44 -1.36 -2.11
CA GLN A 284 -16.53 -1.53 -0.67
C GLN A 284 -17.57 -0.58 -0.09
N LEU A 285 -18.38 -1.10 0.84
CA LEU A 285 -19.31 -0.32 1.64
C LEU A 285 -19.00 -0.59 3.11
N CYS A 286 -18.98 0.44 3.93
CA CYS A 286 -18.78 0.27 5.37
C CYS A 286 -19.70 1.19 6.16
N ALA A 287 -20.29 0.64 7.19
CA ALA A 287 -20.95 1.38 8.26
C ALA A 287 -20.14 1.24 9.54
N GLU A 288 -19.81 2.35 10.16
CA GLU A 288 -19.05 2.43 11.41
C GLU A 288 -19.91 3.06 12.50
N TYR A 289 -19.94 2.40 13.65
CA TYR A 289 -20.66 2.86 14.83
C TYR A 289 -19.68 3.13 15.97
N TYR A 290 -19.74 4.33 16.55
CA TYR A 290 -18.93 4.80 17.67
C TYR A 290 -19.80 4.81 18.93
N PRO A 291 -19.78 3.75 19.75
CA PRO A 291 -20.70 3.61 20.89
C PRO A 291 -20.44 4.61 22.00
N LEU A 292 -19.19 5.07 22.14
CA LEU A 292 -18.76 5.92 23.25
C LEU A 292 -18.28 7.28 22.72
N LYS A 293 -18.75 8.36 23.32
CA LYS A 293 -18.16 9.69 23.15
C LYS A 293 -16.77 9.69 23.80
N ASN A 294 -15.81 10.34 23.20
CA ASN A 294 -14.44 10.46 23.71
C ASN A 294 -13.65 9.12 23.79
N SER A 295 -14.05 8.12 23.02
CA SER A 295 -13.32 6.85 22.88
C SER A 295 -13.11 6.55 21.41
N GLU A 296 -11.98 5.93 21.11
CA GLU A 296 -11.68 5.43 19.75
C GLU A 296 -12.23 4.02 19.50
N LEU A 297 -13.13 3.54 20.39
CA LEU A 297 -13.85 2.31 20.16
C LEU A 297 -14.83 2.47 18.99
N LEU A 298 -14.72 1.63 18.00
CA LEU A 298 -15.67 1.56 16.91
C LEU A 298 -16.04 0.12 16.56
N CYS A 299 -17.32 -0.10 16.25
CA CYS A 299 -17.83 -1.32 15.63
C CYS A 299 -18.07 -1.03 14.14
N TYR A 300 -17.87 -2.02 13.28
CA TYR A 300 -18.11 -1.82 11.85
C TYR A 300 -18.74 -3.04 11.19
N LEU A 301 -19.54 -2.76 10.16
CA LEU A 301 -19.98 -3.72 9.15
C LEU A 301 -19.36 -3.30 7.81
N HIS A 302 -18.57 -4.20 7.21
CA HIS A 302 -17.89 -3.96 5.95
C HIS A 302 -18.28 -5.02 4.90
N LEU A 303 -18.65 -4.55 3.73
CA LEU A 303 -19.00 -5.36 2.57
C LEU A 303 -17.97 -5.10 1.47
N LEU A 304 -17.41 -6.16 0.91
CA LEU A 304 -16.46 -6.13 -0.19
C LEU A 304 -17.01 -6.97 -1.35
N TYR A 305 -16.97 -6.39 -2.55
CA TYR A 305 -17.09 -7.11 -3.81
C TYR A 305 -15.90 -6.80 -4.70
N LYS A 306 -15.13 -7.81 -5.10
CA LYS A 306 -13.97 -7.69 -5.97
C LYS A 306 -14.13 -8.63 -7.15
N ASN A 307 -14.07 -8.10 -8.37
CA ASN A 307 -14.12 -8.87 -9.60
C ASN A 307 -12.75 -8.79 -10.29
N ILE A 308 -12.16 -9.94 -10.56
CA ILE A 308 -10.91 -10.11 -11.28
C ILE A 308 -11.22 -10.66 -12.66
N HIS A 309 -11.13 -9.78 -13.68
CA HIS A 309 -11.32 -10.17 -15.08
C HIS A 309 -9.96 -10.42 -15.73
N LEU A 310 -9.75 -11.64 -16.21
CA LEU A 310 -8.56 -12.07 -16.93
C LEU A 310 -8.84 -12.06 -18.43
N THR A 311 -7.93 -11.44 -19.18
CA THR A 311 -8.04 -11.37 -20.65
C THR A 311 -7.70 -12.71 -21.30
N GLU A 312 -7.87 -12.84 -22.61
CA GLU A 312 -7.48 -14.03 -23.35
C GLU A 312 -6.00 -14.36 -23.18
N LYS A 313 -5.14 -13.33 -23.05
CA LYS A 313 -3.70 -13.51 -22.80
C LYS A 313 -3.39 -14.22 -21.47
N ALA A 314 -4.11 -13.91 -20.42
CA ALA A 314 -3.97 -14.60 -19.14
C ALA A 314 -4.67 -15.99 -19.18
N ARG A 315 -5.83 -16.08 -19.82
CA ARG A 315 -6.58 -17.34 -19.96
C ARG A 315 -5.86 -18.39 -20.80
N SER A 316 -5.01 -17.99 -21.75
CA SER A 316 -4.16 -18.94 -22.51
C SER A 316 -3.12 -19.66 -21.62
N TRP A 317 -2.87 -19.17 -20.40
CA TRP A 317 -2.07 -19.82 -19.36
C TRP A 317 -2.88 -20.71 -18.41
N GLY A 318 -4.18 -20.90 -18.65
CA GLY A 318 -5.08 -21.72 -17.82
C GLY A 318 -5.73 -20.97 -16.65
N ALA A 319 -5.48 -19.66 -16.51
CA ALA A 319 -6.10 -18.87 -15.45
C ALA A 319 -7.56 -18.51 -15.82
N GLU A 320 -8.43 -18.46 -14.84
CA GLU A 320 -9.84 -18.12 -14.98
C GLU A 320 -10.18 -16.83 -14.24
N SER A 321 -11.15 -16.07 -14.79
CA SER A 321 -11.72 -14.90 -14.11
C SER A 321 -12.55 -15.35 -12.91
N TYR A 322 -12.50 -14.58 -11.84
CA TYR A 322 -13.26 -14.91 -10.62
C TYR A 322 -13.70 -13.64 -9.88
N ASN A 323 -14.64 -13.82 -8.95
CA ASN A 323 -15.02 -12.77 -8.03
C ASN A 323 -14.83 -13.23 -6.57
N HIS A 324 -14.44 -12.28 -5.75
CA HIS A 324 -14.31 -12.46 -4.31
C HIS A 324 -15.25 -11.52 -3.58
N GLN A 325 -15.99 -12.04 -2.61
CA GLN A 325 -16.91 -11.29 -1.77
C GLN A 325 -16.56 -11.54 -0.31
N ARG A 326 -16.67 -10.50 0.52
CA ARG A 326 -16.44 -10.63 1.96
C ARG A 326 -17.40 -9.75 2.74
N ILE A 327 -17.96 -10.32 3.79
CA ILE A 327 -18.75 -9.64 4.81
C ILE A 327 -17.96 -9.71 6.10
N SER A 328 -17.67 -8.56 6.71
CA SER A 328 -16.90 -8.49 7.95
C SER A 328 -17.67 -7.67 9.00
N LEU A 329 -17.90 -8.27 10.15
CA LEU A 329 -18.39 -7.58 11.34
C LEU A 329 -17.24 -7.50 12.35
N GLY A 330 -16.81 -6.33 12.70
CA GLY A 330 -15.62 -6.18 13.52
C GLY A 330 -15.68 -5.05 14.53
N LEU A 331 -14.65 -5.06 15.39
CA LEU A 331 -14.43 -4.07 16.43
C LEU A 331 -12.98 -3.58 16.31
N VAL A 332 -12.79 -2.29 16.49
CA VAL A 332 -11.46 -1.65 16.57
C VAL A 332 -11.42 -0.81 17.83
N TYR A 333 -10.33 -0.88 18.54
CA TYR A 333 -10.06 -0.06 19.70
C TYR A 333 -8.59 0.37 19.72
N THR A 334 -8.38 1.68 19.90
CA THR A 334 -7.05 2.24 20.16
C THR A 334 -6.96 2.57 21.64
N LEU A 335 -6.08 1.88 22.35
CA LEU A 335 -5.83 2.09 23.77
C LEU A 335 -4.60 2.98 23.94
N PRO A 336 -4.74 4.24 24.37
CA PRO A 336 -3.59 5.04 24.82
C PRO A 336 -3.07 4.45 26.14
N VAL A 337 -1.78 4.15 26.19
CA VAL A 337 -1.16 3.49 27.36
C VAL A 337 -0.40 4.51 28.23
N PHE A 338 0.03 5.64 27.62
CA PHE A 338 0.79 6.70 28.30
C PHE A 338 0.28 8.08 27.87
#